data_27a6103908206c2e5fc2cf16960d9418
#
_entry.id   27a6103908206c2e5fc2cf16960d9418
#
_cell.length_a   1.000
_cell.length_b   1.000
_cell.length_c   1.000
_cell.angle_alpha   90.00
_cell.angle_beta   90.00
_cell.angle_gamma   90.00
#
_symmetry.space_group_name_H-M   'P 1'
#
loop_
_entity.id
_entity.type
_entity.pdbx_description
1 polymer ?
#
loop_
_entity_poly.entity_id
_entity_poly.type
_entity_poly.pdbx_seq_one_letter_code
_entity_poly.pdbx_strand_id
1 'polypeptide(L)'
;MTIQVGDMVKIEPLSMEQKRNYPTGWVHQNEDLDDNMDRYIGEITKVIATRGHGVYLLECDDEEYEWSDVNLTLINPSKMVLF
;
A
#
# COMPACT_ATOMS: atom_id res chain seq x y z
N MET A 1 -7.41 -8.80 9.05
CA MET A 1 -8.39 -7.99 8.32
C MET A 1 -7.94 -7.86 6.87
N THR A 2 -8.85 -8.05 5.96
CA THR A 2 -8.50 -8.08 4.54
C THR A 2 -8.81 -6.75 3.88
N ILE A 3 -7.83 -6.21 3.17
CA ILE A 3 -8.02 -4.99 2.37
C ILE A 3 -8.72 -5.39 1.08
N GLN A 4 -9.71 -4.59 0.68
CA GLN A 4 -10.50 -4.86 -0.51
C GLN A 4 -10.51 -3.65 -1.43
N VAL A 5 -10.80 -3.90 -2.71
CA VAL A 5 -10.96 -2.82 -3.68
C VAL A 5 -12.04 -1.87 -3.17
N GLY A 6 -11.76 -0.59 -3.22
CA GLY A 6 -12.65 0.45 -2.71
C GLY A 6 -12.29 0.95 -1.32
N ASP A 7 -11.45 0.20 -0.60
CA ASP A 7 -11.03 0.63 0.74
C ASP A 7 -10.08 1.81 0.66
N MET A 8 -10.11 2.65 1.70
CA MET A 8 -9.14 3.72 1.86
C MET A 8 -8.01 3.23 2.76
N VAL A 9 -6.79 3.43 2.32
CA VAL A 9 -5.61 2.97 3.03
C VAL A 9 -4.59 4.08 3.15
N LYS A 10 -3.73 3.97 4.16
CA LYS A 10 -2.62 4.88 4.36
C LYS A 10 -1.33 4.14 4.06
N ILE A 11 -0.45 4.75 3.30
CA ILE A 11 0.82 4.15 2.91
C ILE A 11 1.87 4.41 3.97
N GLU A 12 2.50 3.33 4.45
CA GLU A 12 3.52 3.42 5.48
C GLU A 12 4.64 2.41 5.21
N PRO A 13 5.91 2.81 5.41
CA PRO A 13 6.99 1.86 5.25
C PRO A 13 6.97 0.86 6.40
N LEU A 14 7.69 -0.23 6.23
CA LEU A 14 7.82 -1.23 7.26
C LEU A 14 8.52 -0.63 8.49
N SER A 15 8.20 -1.18 9.67
CA SER A 15 8.86 -0.78 10.90
C SER A 15 10.34 -1.16 10.85
N MET A 16 11.12 -0.59 11.76
CA MET A 16 12.55 -0.89 11.84
C MET A 16 12.82 -2.39 11.94
N GLU A 17 12.01 -3.07 12.72
CA GLU A 17 12.18 -4.50 12.93
C GLU A 17 11.90 -5.28 11.65
N GLN A 18 10.88 -4.89 10.92
CA GLN A 18 10.50 -5.56 9.68
C GLN A 18 11.43 -5.25 8.53
N LYS A 19 12.15 -4.13 8.59
CA LYS A 19 13.08 -3.74 7.53
C LYS A 19 14.27 -4.67 7.41
N ARG A 20 14.43 -5.59 8.33
CA ARG A 20 15.55 -6.53 8.27
C ARG A 20 15.63 -7.25 6.93
N ASN A 21 14.47 -7.63 6.38
CA ASN A 21 14.41 -8.34 5.10
C ASN A 21 14.14 -7.40 3.93
N TYR A 22 13.69 -6.18 4.20
CA TYR A 22 13.31 -5.21 3.17
C TYR A 22 13.88 -3.85 3.56
N PRO A 23 15.19 -3.65 3.34
CA PRO A 23 15.85 -2.45 3.86
C PRO A 23 15.26 -1.12 3.40
N THR A 24 14.60 -1.11 2.25
CA THR A 24 13.97 0.11 1.75
C THR A 24 12.67 0.44 2.47
N GLY A 25 12.09 -0.53 3.17
CA GLY A 25 10.80 -0.38 3.80
C GLY A 25 9.63 -0.83 2.92
N TRP A 26 9.91 -1.20 1.67
CA TRP A 26 8.87 -1.59 0.71
C TRP A 26 9.08 -3.03 0.27
N VAL A 27 8.01 -3.83 0.34
CA VAL A 27 8.08 -5.24 0.00
C VAL A 27 8.17 -5.43 -1.52
N HIS A 28 7.43 -4.63 -2.27
CA HIS A 28 7.38 -4.75 -3.73
C HIS A 28 8.00 -3.55 -4.40
N GLN A 29 9.29 -3.34 -4.16
CA GLN A 29 9.97 -2.25 -4.81
C GLN A 29 10.50 -2.70 -6.16
N ASN A 30 10.19 -1.94 -7.20
CA ASN A 30 10.71 -2.20 -8.53
C ASN A 30 12.04 -1.50 -8.69
N GLU A 31 13.10 -2.27 -8.89
CA GLU A 31 14.46 -1.73 -8.99
C GLU A 31 14.66 -0.87 -10.24
N ASP A 32 13.83 -1.06 -11.25
CA ASP A 32 13.95 -0.29 -12.48
C ASP A 32 13.33 1.09 -12.34
N LEU A 33 12.59 1.34 -11.29
CA LEU A 33 12.01 2.64 -11.02
C LEU A 33 12.85 3.31 -9.95
N ASP A 34 13.08 4.59 -10.13
CA ASP A 34 13.81 5.36 -9.14
C ASP A 34 13.00 5.38 -7.87
N ASP A 35 13.34 4.70 -6.90
CA ASP A 35 12.96 4.75 -5.54
C ASP A 35 11.97 5.81 -5.11
N ASN A 36 10.87 5.95 -5.83
CA ASN A 36 9.93 7.04 -5.58
C ASN A 36 8.76 6.66 -4.71
N MET A 37 8.76 5.43 -4.20
CA MET A 37 7.68 5.00 -3.32
C MET A 37 7.66 5.83 -2.03
N ASP A 38 8.82 6.30 -1.59
CA ASP A 38 8.93 7.09 -0.36
C ASP A 38 8.11 8.37 -0.40
N ARG A 39 7.89 8.94 -1.56
CA ARG A 39 7.14 10.19 -1.64
C ARG A 39 5.65 9.99 -1.36
N TYR A 40 5.20 8.76 -1.29
CA TYR A 40 3.81 8.45 -0.96
C TYR A 40 3.62 8.13 0.52
N ILE A 41 4.67 8.21 1.33
CA ILE A 41 4.55 7.93 2.76
C ILE A 41 3.52 8.86 3.40
N GLY A 42 2.57 8.28 4.11
CA GLY A 42 1.52 9.05 4.76
C GLY A 42 0.34 9.37 3.88
N GLU A 43 0.41 9.05 2.59
CA GLU A 43 -0.68 9.30 1.67
C GLU A 43 -1.87 8.41 2.00
N ILE A 44 -3.07 8.98 2.00
CA ILE A 44 -4.30 8.22 2.16
C ILE A 44 -4.94 8.13 0.79
N THR A 45 -5.17 6.92 0.32
CA THR A 45 -5.59 6.71 -1.05
C THR A 45 -6.53 5.52 -1.15
N LYS A 46 -7.18 5.37 -2.30
CA LYS A 46 -8.15 4.30 -2.54
C LYS A 46 -7.47 3.12 -3.22
N VAL A 47 -7.83 1.91 -2.80
CA VAL A 47 -7.43 0.68 -3.49
C VAL A 47 -8.33 0.54 -4.72
N ILE A 48 -7.72 0.49 -5.90
CA ILE A 48 -8.48 0.41 -7.14
C ILE A 48 -8.43 -0.97 -7.79
N ALA A 49 -7.46 -1.80 -7.41
CA ALA A 49 -7.38 -3.15 -7.94
C ALA A 49 -6.51 -4.00 -7.03
N THR A 50 -6.62 -5.30 -7.18
CA THR A 50 -5.75 -6.24 -6.48
C THR A 50 -5.22 -7.25 -7.48
N ARG A 51 -3.97 -7.69 -7.26
CA ARG A 51 -3.39 -8.75 -8.07
C ARG A 51 -3.35 -10.08 -7.31
N GLY A 52 -4.02 -10.12 -6.16
CA GLY A 52 -3.99 -11.31 -5.31
C GLY A 52 -2.72 -11.37 -4.46
N HIS A 53 -2.68 -12.31 -3.55
CA HIS A 53 -1.50 -12.56 -2.70
C HIS A 53 -1.03 -11.32 -1.92
N GLY A 54 -1.97 -10.46 -1.52
CA GLY A 54 -1.62 -9.28 -0.74
C GLY A 54 -0.99 -8.16 -1.54
N VAL A 55 -1.16 -8.13 -2.86
CA VAL A 55 -0.63 -7.08 -3.72
C VAL A 55 -1.77 -6.21 -4.22
N TYR A 56 -1.60 -4.90 -4.08
CA TYR A 56 -2.65 -3.93 -4.41
C TYR A 56 -2.15 -2.82 -5.29
N LEU A 57 -3.07 -2.28 -6.10
CA LEU A 57 -2.82 -1.11 -6.93
C LEU A 57 -3.64 0.04 -6.36
N LEU A 58 -3.04 1.22 -6.29
CA LEU A 58 -3.62 2.37 -5.63
C LEU A 58 -3.84 3.53 -6.60
N GLU A 59 -4.79 4.39 -6.24
CA GLU A 59 -5.14 5.52 -7.07
C GLU A 59 -4.06 6.60 -7.09
N CYS A 60 -3.37 6.81 -5.98
CA CYS A 60 -2.48 7.95 -5.85
C CYS A 60 -1.30 7.94 -6.80
N ASP A 61 -0.87 6.77 -7.24
CA ASP A 61 0.27 6.66 -8.16
C ASP A 61 -0.16 6.17 -9.54
N ASP A 62 -1.45 6.19 -9.82
CA ASP A 62 -1.99 5.83 -11.12
C ASP A 62 -1.63 4.39 -11.51
N GLU A 63 -1.61 3.50 -10.52
CA GLU A 63 -1.29 2.07 -10.69
C GLU A 63 0.15 1.83 -11.12
N GLU A 64 1.04 2.78 -10.87
CA GLU A 64 2.43 2.63 -11.26
C GLU A 64 3.18 1.59 -10.44
N TYR A 65 2.88 1.52 -9.13
CA TYR A 65 3.56 0.60 -8.22
C TYR A 65 2.62 -0.49 -7.76
N GLU A 66 3.23 -1.60 -7.35
CA GLU A 66 2.52 -2.67 -6.65
C GLU A 66 2.82 -2.52 -5.16
N TRP A 67 1.79 -2.48 -4.35
CA TRP A 67 1.92 -2.25 -2.91
C TRP A 67 1.54 -3.49 -2.14
N SER A 68 2.36 -3.85 -1.16
CA SER A 68 2.05 -4.98 -0.28
C SER A 68 1.07 -4.54 0.80
N ASP A 69 0.21 -5.45 1.23
CA ASP A 69 -0.73 -5.18 2.31
C ASP A 69 -0.02 -4.77 3.59
N VAL A 70 1.20 -5.24 3.83
CA VAL A 70 1.95 -4.87 5.04
C VAL A 70 2.40 -3.42 5.03
N ASN A 71 2.37 -2.77 3.87
CA ASN A 71 2.70 -1.36 3.74
C ASN A 71 1.44 -0.48 3.73
N LEU A 72 0.28 -1.07 3.94
CA LEU A 72 -0.98 -0.35 3.88
C LEU A 72 -1.75 -0.51 5.18
N THR A 73 -2.23 0.60 5.73
CA THR A 73 -3.05 0.60 6.92
C THR A 73 -4.48 0.93 6.53
N LEU A 74 -5.40 0.05 6.83
CA LEU A 74 -6.81 0.25 6.49
C LEU A 74 -7.39 1.40 7.31
N ILE A 75 -7.85 2.43 6.62
CA ILE A 75 -8.41 3.61 7.27
C ILE A 75 -9.92 3.59 7.25
N ASN A 76 -10.49 3.28 6.09
CA ASN A 76 -11.92 3.36 5.91
C ASN A 76 -12.38 2.21 5.03
N PRO A 77 -12.83 1.10 5.61
CA PRO A 77 -13.27 -0.05 4.82
C PRO A 77 -14.44 0.30 3.95
N SER A 78 -14.45 -0.23 2.75
CA SER A 78 -15.52 0.03 1.79
C SER A 78 -16.86 -0.48 2.31
N LYS A 79 -16.83 -1.41 3.24
CA LYS A 79 -18.05 -1.99 3.82
C LYS A 79 -18.52 -1.28 5.07
N MET A 80 -17.84 -0.24 5.48
CA MET A 80 -18.25 0.47 6.68
C MET A 80 -19.61 1.12 6.46
N VAL A 81 -20.51 0.86 7.37
CA VAL A 81 -21.84 1.43 7.31
C VAL A 81 -21.90 2.61 8.25
N LEU A 82 -22.31 3.73 7.70
CA LEU A 82 -22.48 4.93 8.49
C LEU A 82 -23.97 5.24 8.56
N PHE A 83 -24.37 5.57 9.71
CA PHE A 83 -25.75 5.87 9.88
C PHE A 83 -26.00 6.73 11.01
#